data_6679b3ae7c9a635b6630cfb4a4552c77
#
_entry.id   6679b3ae7c9a635b6630cfb4a4552c77
#
_cell.length_a   1.000
_cell.length_b   1.000
_cell.length_c   1.000
_cell.angle_alpha   90.00
_cell.angle_beta   90.00
_cell.angle_gamma   90.00
#
_symmetry.space_group_name_H-M   'P 1'
#
loop_
_entity.id
_entity.type
_entity.pdbx_description
1 polymer ?
#
loop_
_entity_poly.entity_id
_entity_poly.type
_entity_poly.pdbx_seq_one_letter_code
_entity_poly.pdbx_strand_id
1 'polypeptide(L)'
;IFILLAATDGLDGYLARSRGEVTNFGKFIDPLADKILVAAALLALIELGVLPSWVALVILAREFIVSGIRMVAASQGVVIAASWYGKAKTVTQIVAIVLFIVKDSVVITDPQGVLHNPLYLFSWAVMLAALALTIVSMLDYFVKAKELLGFTPSGRRAARVEEHDAGQPDSIFLDEAEQRVLSDDMVASIEPETLNALATTVLSAACAAGRTIGTAESLTGGLIAATLVNVPGSSESVTGGVVSYTEDVKHGILGVGRETLAHCGPVSEETACAMAEGARRQLGCDIAVSATGIAGPGGAEPGKPVGTVWIGRADTALTCARCCHFPGTREQVRLLTVRAALEFLLEVLEGAAADSLRDR
;
A
#
# COMPACT_ATOMS: atom_id res chain seq x y z
N ILE A 1 -33.92 -0.93 15.99
CA ILE A 1 -32.76 -0.02 15.93
C ILE A 1 -31.60 -0.70 15.20
N PHE A 2 -31.12 -1.91 15.64
CA PHE A 2 -29.97 -2.60 15.02
C PHE A 2 -30.10 -2.77 13.50
N ILE A 3 -31.26 -3.28 13.02
CA ILE A 3 -31.54 -3.47 11.58
C ILE A 3 -31.52 -2.15 10.82
N LEU A 4 -32.08 -1.08 11.42
CA LEU A 4 -32.08 0.25 10.81
C LEU A 4 -30.66 0.81 10.69
N LEU A 5 -29.84 0.69 11.71
CA LEU A 5 -28.45 1.14 11.69
C LEU A 5 -27.62 0.37 10.65
N ALA A 6 -27.76 -0.97 10.60
CA ALA A 6 -27.06 -1.79 9.61
C ALA A 6 -27.53 -1.50 8.16
N ALA A 7 -28.79 -1.17 7.96
CA ALA A 7 -29.33 -0.77 6.65
C ALA A 7 -28.87 0.62 6.24
N THR A 8 -28.81 1.57 7.18
CA THR A 8 -28.34 2.94 6.94
C THR A 8 -26.89 2.96 6.51
N ASP A 9 -26.03 2.20 7.19
CA ASP A 9 -24.60 2.05 6.83
C ASP A 9 -24.43 1.53 5.39
N GLY A 10 -25.17 0.48 5.02
CA GLY A 10 -25.16 -0.04 3.64
C GLY A 10 -25.63 0.99 2.60
N LEU A 11 -26.61 1.84 2.96
CA LEU A 11 -27.14 2.87 2.09
C LEU A 11 -26.17 4.06 1.93
N ASP A 12 -25.55 4.49 3.02
CA ASP A 12 -24.59 5.60 3.02
C ASP A 12 -23.34 5.24 2.21
N GLY A 13 -22.81 4.01 2.37
CA GLY A 13 -21.71 3.49 1.56
C GLY A 13 -22.05 3.35 0.07
N TYR A 14 -23.31 3.03 -0.28
CA TYR A 14 -23.77 3.02 -1.66
C TYR A 14 -23.90 4.44 -2.24
N LEU A 15 -24.49 5.38 -1.51
CA LEU A 15 -24.66 6.77 -1.91
C LEU A 15 -23.31 7.49 -2.08
N ALA A 16 -22.38 7.33 -1.13
CA ALA A 16 -21.04 7.92 -1.21
C ALA A 16 -20.28 7.45 -2.45
N ARG A 17 -20.35 6.14 -2.76
CA ARG A 17 -19.74 5.58 -3.98
C ARG A 17 -20.40 6.06 -5.26
N SER A 18 -21.72 6.20 -5.29
CA SER A 18 -22.47 6.66 -6.48
C SER A 18 -22.24 8.13 -6.79
N ARG A 19 -21.92 8.94 -5.77
CA ARG A 19 -21.66 10.39 -5.90
C ARG A 19 -20.19 10.75 -6.03
N GLY A 20 -19.27 9.76 -5.91
CA GLY A 20 -17.82 10.01 -5.96
C GLY A 20 -17.27 10.78 -4.76
N GLU A 21 -18.05 10.95 -3.68
CA GLU A 21 -17.69 11.70 -2.47
C GLU A 21 -17.04 10.83 -1.39
N VAL A 22 -16.14 9.92 -1.79
CA VAL A 22 -15.47 9.00 -0.85
C VAL A 22 -14.29 9.69 -0.20
N THR A 23 -14.45 10.13 1.06
CA THR A 23 -13.36 10.74 1.83
C THR A 23 -12.42 9.70 2.43
N ASN A 24 -11.14 10.06 2.65
CA ASN A 24 -10.19 9.18 3.33
C ASN A 24 -10.59 8.89 4.79
N PHE A 25 -11.25 9.83 5.43
CA PHE A 25 -11.79 9.69 6.77
C PHE A 25 -12.96 8.68 6.80
N GLY A 26 -13.87 8.73 5.84
CA GLY A 26 -14.95 7.73 5.69
C GLY A 26 -14.40 6.33 5.51
N LYS A 27 -13.42 6.14 4.61
CA LYS A 27 -12.76 4.83 4.40
C LYS A 27 -12.14 4.24 5.68
N PHE A 28 -11.74 5.07 6.64
CA PHE A 28 -11.19 4.63 7.92
C PHE A 28 -12.29 4.34 8.94
N ILE A 29 -13.34 5.18 8.99
CA ILE A 29 -14.42 5.09 10.00
C ILE A 29 -15.39 3.96 9.68
N ASP A 30 -15.75 3.72 8.42
CA ASP A 30 -16.75 2.71 8.04
C ASP A 30 -16.42 1.30 8.59
N PRO A 31 -15.20 0.75 8.39
CA PRO A 31 -14.86 -0.56 8.95
C PRO A 31 -14.82 -0.60 10.49
N LEU A 32 -14.67 0.55 11.14
CA LEU A 32 -14.67 0.65 12.61
C LEU A 32 -16.09 0.72 13.14
N ALA A 33 -16.96 1.50 12.51
CA ALA A 33 -18.38 1.65 12.85
C ALA A 33 -19.10 0.31 12.79
N ASP A 34 -18.90 -0.49 11.72
CA ASP A 34 -19.44 -1.84 11.57
C ASP A 34 -19.09 -2.74 12.76
N LYS A 35 -17.84 -2.72 13.20
CA LYS A 35 -17.38 -3.55 14.33
C LYS A 35 -17.97 -3.09 15.65
N ILE A 36 -18.07 -1.79 15.86
CA ILE A 36 -18.67 -1.22 17.08
C ILE A 36 -20.16 -1.58 17.13
N LEU A 37 -20.88 -1.51 16.01
CA LEU A 37 -22.29 -1.88 15.94
C LEU A 37 -22.52 -3.33 16.32
N VAL A 38 -21.72 -4.24 15.75
CA VAL A 38 -21.79 -5.68 16.07
C VAL A 38 -21.40 -5.94 17.53
N ALA A 39 -20.35 -5.30 18.03
CA ALA A 39 -19.92 -5.45 19.42
C ALA A 39 -20.98 -4.96 20.39
N ALA A 40 -21.60 -3.83 20.15
CA ALA A 40 -22.69 -3.27 20.97
C ALA A 40 -23.90 -4.23 21.02
N ALA A 41 -24.29 -4.81 19.89
CA ALA A 41 -25.38 -5.77 19.82
C ALA A 41 -25.06 -7.04 20.62
N LEU A 42 -23.86 -7.60 20.48
CA LEU A 42 -23.43 -8.79 21.22
C LEU A 42 -23.36 -8.54 22.72
N LEU A 43 -22.84 -7.39 23.15
CA LEU A 43 -22.78 -7.00 24.58
C LEU A 43 -24.17 -6.84 25.17
N ALA A 44 -25.10 -6.21 24.43
CA ALA A 44 -26.50 -6.11 24.88
C ALA A 44 -27.16 -7.49 25.03
N LEU A 45 -26.92 -8.44 24.14
CA LEU A 45 -27.42 -9.82 24.25
C LEU A 45 -26.81 -10.58 25.46
N ILE A 46 -25.55 -10.29 25.81
CA ILE A 46 -24.91 -10.85 27.01
C ILE A 46 -25.54 -10.25 28.27
N GLU A 47 -25.72 -8.95 28.33
CA GLU A 47 -26.34 -8.25 29.47
C GLU A 47 -27.75 -8.74 29.73
N LEU A 48 -28.52 -9.02 28.69
CA LEU A 48 -29.83 -9.64 28.77
C LEU A 48 -29.81 -11.13 29.17
N GLY A 49 -28.64 -11.74 29.34
CA GLY A 49 -28.49 -13.17 29.64
C GLY A 49 -28.89 -14.13 28.53
N VAL A 50 -29.10 -13.62 27.31
CA VAL A 50 -29.60 -14.35 26.14
C VAL A 50 -28.50 -15.06 25.38
N LEU A 51 -27.27 -14.48 25.42
CA LEU A 51 -26.10 -15.00 24.71
C LEU A 51 -24.95 -15.24 25.69
N PRO A 52 -24.32 -16.44 25.69
CA PRO A 52 -23.11 -16.68 26.48
C PRO A 52 -21.94 -15.79 26.02
N SER A 53 -21.18 -15.24 26.97
CA SER A 53 -20.08 -14.32 26.73
C SER A 53 -18.97 -14.91 25.84
N TRP A 54 -18.71 -16.23 25.88
CA TRP A 54 -17.72 -16.89 25.06
C TRP A 54 -18.04 -16.82 23.57
N VAL A 55 -19.33 -16.81 23.18
CA VAL A 55 -19.77 -16.65 21.77
C VAL A 55 -19.34 -15.29 21.26
N ALA A 56 -19.63 -14.24 22.01
CA ALA A 56 -19.22 -12.88 21.65
C ALA A 56 -17.71 -12.73 21.62
N LEU A 57 -17.00 -13.35 22.57
CA LEU A 57 -15.52 -13.34 22.60
C LEU A 57 -14.93 -13.94 21.31
N VAL A 58 -15.40 -15.09 20.86
CA VAL A 58 -14.92 -15.73 19.62
C VAL A 58 -15.17 -14.84 18.40
N ILE A 59 -16.36 -14.26 18.31
CA ILE A 59 -16.71 -13.37 17.19
C ILE A 59 -15.82 -12.12 17.18
N LEU A 60 -15.69 -11.44 18.32
CA LEU A 60 -14.90 -10.20 18.44
C LEU A 60 -13.41 -10.47 18.27
N ALA A 61 -12.86 -11.52 18.87
CA ALA A 61 -11.46 -11.90 18.71
C ALA A 61 -11.11 -12.09 17.22
N ARG A 62 -11.96 -12.80 16.47
CA ARG A 62 -11.78 -12.96 15.02
C ARG A 62 -11.78 -11.61 14.29
N GLU A 63 -12.72 -10.71 14.61
CA GLU A 63 -12.79 -9.39 13.96
C GLU A 63 -11.49 -8.61 14.14
N PHE A 64 -10.92 -8.62 15.35
CA PHE A 64 -9.67 -7.94 15.63
C PHE A 64 -8.46 -8.65 15.00
N ILE A 65 -8.37 -9.98 15.12
CA ILE A 65 -7.26 -10.76 14.56
C ILE A 65 -7.18 -10.57 13.04
N VAL A 66 -8.30 -10.77 12.33
CA VAL A 66 -8.30 -10.64 10.85
C VAL A 66 -8.01 -9.19 10.43
N SER A 67 -8.47 -8.20 11.19
CA SER A 67 -8.15 -6.79 10.91
C SER A 67 -6.69 -6.48 11.15
N GLY A 68 -6.09 -7.03 12.21
CA GLY A 68 -4.65 -6.93 12.47
C GLY A 68 -3.82 -7.56 11.36
N ILE A 69 -4.17 -8.78 10.92
CA ILE A 69 -3.50 -9.46 9.79
C ILE A 69 -3.59 -8.61 8.51
N ARG A 70 -4.77 -8.05 8.21
CA ARG A 70 -4.96 -7.20 7.02
C ARG A 70 -4.17 -5.90 7.11
N MET A 71 -4.05 -5.32 8.31
CA MET A 71 -3.25 -4.11 8.54
C MET A 71 -1.76 -4.39 8.38
N VAL A 72 -1.25 -5.51 8.92
CA VAL A 72 0.13 -5.95 8.73
C VAL A 72 0.40 -6.27 7.26
N ALA A 73 -0.51 -6.96 6.57
CA ALA A 73 -0.39 -7.20 5.13
C ALA A 73 -0.34 -5.90 4.32
N ALA A 74 -1.23 -4.95 4.65
CA ALA A 74 -1.27 -3.65 3.98
C ALA A 74 -0.01 -2.82 4.22
N SER A 75 0.59 -2.87 5.40
CA SER A 75 1.87 -2.20 5.68
C SER A 75 3.03 -2.80 4.88
N GLN A 76 2.91 -4.06 4.46
CA GLN A 76 3.86 -4.74 3.57
C GLN A 76 3.47 -4.64 2.08
N GLY A 77 2.50 -3.78 1.74
CA GLY A 77 2.04 -3.59 0.37
C GLY A 77 1.18 -4.73 -0.19
N VAL A 78 0.81 -5.72 0.62
CA VAL A 78 0.01 -6.88 0.21
C VAL A 78 -1.46 -6.67 0.54
N VAL A 79 -2.33 -6.72 -0.47
CA VAL A 79 -3.78 -6.63 -0.28
C VAL A 79 -4.38 -8.03 -0.24
N ILE A 80 -4.77 -8.51 0.96
CA ILE A 80 -5.49 -9.77 1.10
C ILE A 80 -6.96 -9.55 0.70
N ALA A 81 -7.35 -10.11 -0.44
CA ALA A 81 -8.73 -10.02 -0.94
C ALA A 81 -9.71 -10.71 0.03
N ALA A 82 -10.92 -10.13 0.16
CA ALA A 82 -11.97 -10.72 0.98
C ALA A 82 -12.43 -12.05 0.38
N SER A 83 -12.33 -13.15 1.16
CA SER A 83 -12.80 -14.45 0.73
C SER A 83 -14.34 -14.53 0.73
N TRP A 84 -14.89 -15.47 -0.04
CA TRP A 84 -16.34 -15.75 -0.03
C TRP A 84 -16.83 -16.13 1.38
N TYR A 85 -16.02 -16.89 2.13
CA TYR A 85 -16.31 -17.25 3.52
C TYR A 85 -16.48 -16.02 4.43
N GLY A 86 -15.69 -14.97 4.20
CA GLY A 86 -15.82 -13.71 4.93
C GLY A 86 -17.14 -12.99 4.66
N LYS A 87 -17.65 -13.04 3.42
CA LYS A 87 -18.95 -12.45 3.06
C LYS A 87 -20.11 -13.26 3.65
N ALA A 88 -20.07 -14.58 3.50
CA ALA A 88 -21.08 -15.50 4.05
C ALA A 88 -21.18 -15.38 5.58
N LYS A 89 -20.03 -15.33 6.28
CA LYS A 89 -19.95 -15.12 7.74
C LYS A 89 -20.67 -13.84 8.18
N THR A 90 -20.44 -12.70 7.51
CA THR A 90 -21.04 -11.42 7.90
C THR A 90 -22.58 -11.49 7.80
N VAL A 91 -23.10 -12.00 6.70
CA VAL A 91 -24.56 -12.16 6.52
C VAL A 91 -25.15 -13.09 7.57
N THR A 92 -24.55 -14.28 7.77
CA THR A 92 -25.05 -15.26 8.75
C THR A 92 -24.99 -14.73 10.18
N GLN A 93 -23.97 -13.95 10.52
CA GLN A 93 -23.81 -13.32 11.83
C GLN A 93 -24.87 -12.26 12.09
N ILE A 94 -25.19 -11.39 11.12
CA ILE A 94 -26.26 -10.40 11.24
C ILE A 94 -27.60 -11.11 11.44
N VAL A 95 -27.90 -12.14 10.65
CA VAL A 95 -29.12 -12.94 10.78
C VAL A 95 -29.19 -13.60 12.17
N ALA A 96 -28.09 -14.16 12.67
CA ALA A 96 -28.04 -14.78 13.99
C ALA A 96 -28.35 -13.76 15.11
N ILE A 97 -27.75 -12.58 15.07
CA ILE A 97 -28.00 -11.51 16.04
C ILE A 97 -29.49 -11.09 16.01
N VAL A 98 -30.07 -10.88 14.83
CA VAL A 98 -31.47 -10.53 14.68
C VAL A 98 -32.39 -11.61 15.25
N LEU A 99 -32.12 -12.89 14.95
CA LEU A 99 -32.86 -14.00 15.50
C LEU A 99 -32.78 -14.06 17.03
N PHE A 100 -31.62 -13.78 17.61
CA PHE A 100 -31.44 -13.73 19.07
C PHE A 100 -32.19 -12.56 19.72
N ILE A 101 -32.32 -11.42 19.03
CA ILE A 101 -33.15 -10.29 19.50
C ILE A 101 -34.64 -10.63 19.47
N VAL A 102 -35.06 -11.40 18.45
CA VAL A 102 -36.51 -11.67 18.23
C VAL A 102 -37.00 -12.90 19.00
N LYS A 103 -36.15 -13.92 19.21
CA LYS A 103 -36.57 -15.22 19.80
C LYS A 103 -37.16 -15.10 21.21
N ASP A 104 -36.74 -14.09 21.98
CA ASP A 104 -37.20 -13.86 23.35
C ASP A 104 -38.21 -12.70 23.45
N SER A 105 -38.73 -12.22 22.30
CA SER A 105 -39.79 -11.22 22.28
C SER A 105 -41.10 -11.80 22.84
N VAL A 106 -41.76 -11.02 23.69
CA VAL A 106 -42.98 -11.39 24.47
C VAL A 106 -44.13 -11.96 23.60
N VAL A 107 -44.07 -11.75 22.29
CA VAL A 107 -45.11 -12.21 21.34
C VAL A 107 -44.95 -13.71 20.95
N ILE A 108 -43.81 -14.32 21.23
CA ILE A 108 -43.43 -15.66 20.70
C ILE A 108 -43.18 -16.67 21.84
N THR A 109 -43.24 -16.28 23.10
CA THR A 109 -43.02 -17.19 24.24
C THR A 109 -44.23 -18.13 24.43
N ASP A 110 -44.02 -19.40 24.10
CA ASP A 110 -44.95 -20.47 24.38
C ASP A 110 -44.89 -20.85 25.90
N PRO A 111 -46.02 -20.97 26.59
CA PRO A 111 -46.06 -21.33 28.02
C PRO A 111 -45.46 -22.70 28.36
N GLN A 112 -45.16 -23.55 27.38
CA GLN A 112 -44.68 -24.94 27.59
C GLN A 112 -43.15 -25.12 27.68
N GLY A 113 -42.39 -24.07 27.66
CA GLY A 113 -40.93 -24.08 27.90
C GLY A 113 -40.04 -23.87 26.70
N VAL A 114 -38.91 -23.24 26.99
CA VAL A 114 -37.92 -22.69 26.02
C VAL A 114 -37.36 -23.75 25.05
N LEU A 115 -37.32 -25.03 25.45
CA LEU A 115 -36.76 -26.12 24.65
C LEU A 115 -37.68 -26.63 23.53
N HIS A 116 -38.96 -26.26 23.53
CA HIS A 116 -39.95 -26.71 22.53
C HIS A 116 -40.24 -25.60 21.48
N ASN A 117 -39.63 -24.44 21.60
CA ASN A 117 -39.83 -23.36 20.63
C ASN A 117 -38.93 -23.60 19.40
N PRO A 118 -39.46 -23.88 18.22
CA PRO A 118 -38.68 -24.14 17.01
C PRO A 118 -37.82 -22.92 16.62
N LEU A 119 -38.25 -21.70 16.95
CA LEU A 119 -37.49 -20.49 16.70
C LEU A 119 -36.23 -20.43 17.58
N TYR A 120 -36.30 -20.88 18.82
CA TYR A 120 -35.14 -20.96 19.72
C TYR A 120 -34.07 -21.92 19.18
N LEU A 121 -34.46 -23.15 18.80
CA LEU A 121 -33.54 -24.11 18.21
C LEU A 121 -32.97 -23.63 16.88
N PHE A 122 -33.78 -23.01 16.05
CA PHE A 122 -33.33 -22.42 14.78
C PHE A 122 -32.34 -21.29 15.00
N SER A 123 -32.61 -20.40 15.96
CA SER A 123 -31.68 -19.28 16.30
C SER A 123 -30.30 -19.80 16.74
N TRP A 124 -30.27 -20.85 17.58
CA TRP A 124 -29.03 -21.48 17.98
C TRP A 124 -28.32 -22.19 16.83
N ALA A 125 -29.05 -22.86 15.94
CA ALA A 125 -28.46 -23.48 14.77
C ALA A 125 -27.77 -22.44 13.86
N VAL A 126 -28.42 -21.29 13.62
CA VAL A 126 -27.84 -20.18 12.82
C VAL A 126 -26.66 -19.55 13.54
N MET A 127 -26.72 -19.40 14.86
CA MET A 127 -25.56 -18.86 15.63
C MET A 127 -24.37 -19.81 15.60
N LEU A 128 -24.56 -21.11 15.73
CA LEU A 128 -23.49 -22.10 15.60
C LEU A 128 -22.90 -22.14 14.19
N ALA A 129 -23.75 -22.01 13.16
CA ALA A 129 -23.29 -21.86 11.77
C ALA A 129 -22.45 -20.59 11.58
N ALA A 130 -22.85 -19.45 12.16
CA ALA A 130 -22.09 -18.22 12.13
C ALA A 130 -20.73 -18.36 12.84
N LEU A 131 -20.66 -19.07 13.98
CA LEU A 131 -19.43 -19.38 14.68
C LEU A 131 -18.51 -20.28 13.85
N ALA A 132 -19.04 -21.33 13.24
CA ALA A 132 -18.27 -22.23 12.38
C ALA A 132 -17.66 -21.45 11.19
N LEU A 133 -18.47 -20.64 10.50
CA LEU A 133 -18.01 -19.79 9.42
C LEU A 133 -16.97 -18.75 9.90
N THR A 134 -17.13 -18.25 11.11
CA THR A 134 -16.17 -17.32 11.74
C THR A 134 -14.81 -17.98 11.92
N ILE A 135 -14.76 -19.21 12.41
CA ILE A 135 -13.53 -19.97 12.61
C ILE A 135 -12.90 -20.35 11.25
N VAL A 136 -13.70 -20.89 10.33
CA VAL A 136 -13.21 -21.24 8.97
C VAL A 136 -12.62 -20.02 8.26
N SER A 137 -13.31 -18.90 8.31
CA SER A 137 -12.84 -17.65 7.72
C SER A 137 -11.54 -17.16 8.38
N MET A 138 -11.40 -17.31 9.69
CA MET A 138 -10.17 -16.96 10.40
C MET A 138 -8.99 -17.82 9.95
N LEU A 139 -9.20 -19.15 9.87
CA LEU A 139 -8.18 -20.09 9.39
C LEU A 139 -7.77 -19.80 7.94
N ASP A 140 -8.72 -19.51 7.05
CA ASP A 140 -8.43 -19.11 5.66
C ASP A 140 -7.52 -17.87 5.59
N TYR A 141 -7.76 -16.88 6.45
CA TYR A 141 -6.88 -15.69 6.55
C TYR A 141 -5.50 -16.05 7.10
N PHE A 142 -5.41 -16.93 8.11
CA PHE A 142 -4.13 -17.39 8.64
C PHE A 142 -3.31 -18.16 7.59
N VAL A 143 -3.97 -19.04 6.82
CA VAL A 143 -3.30 -19.79 5.74
C VAL A 143 -2.75 -18.82 4.68
N LYS A 144 -3.53 -17.84 4.27
CA LYS A 144 -3.11 -16.82 3.29
C LYS A 144 -2.03 -15.89 3.82
N ALA A 145 -2.02 -15.62 5.13
CA ALA A 145 -1.05 -14.77 5.78
C ALA A 145 0.19 -15.52 6.31
N LYS A 146 0.23 -16.85 6.22
CA LYS A 146 1.29 -17.70 6.79
C LYS A 146 2.68 -17.32 6.27
N GLU A 147 2.80 -17.00 5.00
CA GLU A 147 4.05 -16.58 4.37
C GLU A 147 4.46 -15.17 4.81
N LEU A 148 3.48 -14.27 4.99
CA LEU A 148 3.68 -12.90 5.47
C LEU A 148 4.07 -12.82 6.95
N LEU A 149 3.61 -13.77 7.77
CA LEU A 149 3.85 -13.80 9.21
C LEU A 149 5.13 -14.56 9.61
N GLY A 150 5.92 -15.03 8.63
CA GLY A 150 7.21 -15.69 8.89
C GLY A 150 7.11 -17.06 9.60
N PHE A 151 5.95 -17.71 9.61
CA PHE A 151 5.74 -19.03 10.22
C PHE A 151 6.25 -20.21 9.38
N THR A 152 6.88 -19.97 8.24
CA THR A 152 7.55 -21.01 7.45
C THR A 152 9.02 -21.03 7.80
N PRO A 153 9.58 -22.15 8.32
CA PRO A 153 11.01 -22.31 8.44
C PRO A 153 11.63 -22.23 7.04
N SER A 154 12.60 -21.34 6.87
CA SER A 154 13.44 -21.22 5.68
C SER A 154 14.23 -22.53 5.47
N GLY A 155 13.63 -23.48 4.81
CA GLY A 155 14.32 -24.74 4.53
C GLY A 155 13.40 -25.78 3.91
N ARG A 156 13.38 -25.83 2.60
CA ARG A 156 12.97 -26.88 1.66
C ARG A 156 11.96 -26.42 0.62
N ARG A 157 12.47 -25.81 -0.42
CA ARG A 157 11.83 -25.88 -1.74
C ARG A 157 12.90 -26.09 -2.82
N ALA A 158 13.48 -27.30 -2.75
CA ALA A 158 14.06 -27.92 -3.93
C ALA A 158 13.24 -29.18 -4.23
N ALA A 159 12.93 -29.39 -5.50
CA ALA A 159 12.31 -30.57 -6.09
C ALA A 159 10.76 -30.69 -5.97
N ARG A 160 10.07 -30.19 -6.98
CA ARG A 160 9.19 -31.01 -7.82
C ARG A 160 8.86 -30.26 -9.12
N VAL A 161 9.67 -30.52 -10.12
CA VAL A 161 9.31 -30.33 -11.53
C VAL A 161 8.60 -31.63 -11.91
N GLU A 162 7.32 -31.56 -12.20
CA GLU A 162 6.65 -32.58 -13.01
C GLU A 162 6.39 -31.97 -14.39
N GLU A 163 7.03 -32.60 -15.38
CA GLU A 163 6.80 -32.43 -16.79
C GLU A 163 5.30 -32.49 -17.12
N HIS A 164 4.81 -31.51 -17.85
CA HIS A 164 3.68 -31.70 -18.75
C HIS A 164 3.91 -30.88 -20.03
N ASP A 165 3.91 -31.63 -21.05
CA ASP A 165 4.01 -31.59 -22.48
C ASP A 165 3.54 -30.33 -23.24
N ALA A 166 4.14 -30.21 -24.39
CA ALA A 166 4.21 -29.18 -25.40
C ALA A 166 2.88 -28.65 -25.96
N GLY A 167 2.88 -27.35 -26.24
CA GLY A 167 2.13 -26.80 -27.37
C GLY A 167 1.36 -25.51 -27.13
N GLN A 168 2.02 -24.34 -27.10
CA GLN A 168 1.65 -23.14 -27.87
C GLN A 168 2.60 -21.96 -27.56
N PRO A 169 2.84 -21.04 -28.51
CA PRO A 169 4.00 -20.15 -28.47
C PRO A 169 3.78 -18.87 -27.66
N ASP A 170 4.78 -18.54 -26.91
CA ASP A 170 5.34 -17.24 -26.55
C ASP A 170 4.40 -16.09 -26.18
N SER A 171 4.09 -16.03 -24.91
CA SER A 171 4.07 -14.77 -24.19
C SER A 171 5.30 -14.73 -23.28
N ILE A 172 6.25 -13.87 -23.57
CA ILE A 172 7.44 -13.60 -22.76
C ILE A 172 6.98 -12.92 -21.47
N PHE A 173 6.43 -13.69 -20.55
CA PHE A 173 6.38 -13.32 -19.13
C PHE A 173 7.61 -13.96 -18.49
N LEU A 174 8.66 -13.16 -18.35
CA LEU A 174 9.77 -13.50 -17.48
C LEU A 174 9.23 -13.77 -16.10
N ASP A 175 9.61 -14.90 -15.54
CA ASP A 175 9.17 -15.45 -14.29
C ASP A 175 9.27 -14.41 -13.16
N GLU A 176 8.14 -14.04 -12.54
CA GLU A 176 8.04 -13.08 -11.42
C GLU A 176 8.86 -13.52 -10.19
N ALA A 177 9.35 -14.75 -10.16
CA ALA A 177 10.15 -15.29 -9.07
C ALA A 177 11.63 -14.89 -9.15
N GLU A 178 12.19 -14.70 -10.34
CA GLU A 178 13.60 -14.28 -10.52
C GLU A 178 13.81 -12.78 -10.24
N GLN A 179 12.77 -11.96 -10.28
CA GLN A 179 12.86 -10.51 -10.03
C GLN A 179 12.90 -10.13 -8.54
N ARG A 180 12.84 -11.08 -7.61
CA ARG A 180 12.61 -10.79 -6.18
C ARG A 180 13.81 -10.89 -5.26
N VAL A 181 14.96 -11.32 -5.74
CA VAL A 181 16.14 -11.48 -4.88
C VAL A 181 17.14 -10.36 -5.16
N LEU A 182 17.21 -9.40 -4.24
CA LEU A 182 18.32 -8.46 -4.20
C LEU A 182 19.60 -9.19 -3.78
N SER A 183 20.74 -8.86 -4.39
CA SER A 183 22.02 -9.26 -3.87
C SER A 183 22.28 -8.62 -2.50
N ASP A 184 23.09 -9.24 -1.67
CA ASP A 184 23.46 -8.71 -0.34
C ASP A 184 24.04 -7.29 -0.45
N ASP A 185 24.81 -7.00 -1.48
CA ASP A 185 25.37 -5.67 -1.76
C ASP A 185 24.27 -4.65 -2.06
N MET A 186 23.23 -5.02 -2.78
CA MET A 186 22.09 -4.13 -3.06
C MET A 186 21.28 -3.88 -1.79
N VAL A 187 21.09 -4.88 -0.93
CA VAL A 187 20.41 -4.72 0.37
C VAL A 187 21.21 -3.76 1.26
N ALA A 188 22.51 -3.98 1.41
CA ALA A 188 23.37 -3.10 2.20
C ALA A 188 23.38 -1.65 1.68
N SER A 189 23.20 -1.47 0.38
CA SER A 189 23.22 -0.14 -0.26
C SER A 189 21.97 0.70 -0.01
N ILE A 190 20.90 0.11 0.47
CA ILE A 190 19.63 0.80 0.80
C ILE A 190 19.35 0.83 2.31
N GLU A 191 20.30 0.40 3.13
CA GLU A 191 20.23 0.58 4.57
C GLU A 191 20.15 2.07 4.92
N PRO A 192 19.36 2.46 5.96
CA PRO A 192 19.19 3.85 6.34
C PRO A 192 20.48 4.62 6.57
N GLU A 193 21.47 3.97 7.20
CA GLU A 193 22.80 4.55 7.47
C GLU A 193 23.55 4.83 6.16
N THR A 194 23.50 3.92 5.19
CA THR A 194 24.15 4.07 3.88
C THR A 194 23.51 5.20 3.08
N LEU A 195 22.18 5.28 3.05
CA LEU A 195 21.48 6.36 2.37
C LEU A 195 21.74 7.73 3.02
N ASN A 196 21.78 7.80 4.35
CA ASN A 196 22.10 9.03 5.07
C ASN A 196 23.55 9.48 4.83
N ALA A 197 24.51 8.54 4.77
CA ALA A 197 25.90 8.86 4.42
C ALA A 197 26.01 9.41 3.00
N LEU A 198 25.31 8.82 2.04
CA LEU A 198 25.26 9.31 0.66
C LEU A 198 24.61 10.70 0.58
N ALA A 199 23.49 10.93 1.28
CA ALA A 199 22.85 12.23 1.36
C ALA A 199 23.77 13.29 1.95
N THR A 200 24.53 12.94 3.00
CA THR A 200 25.54 13.85 3.60
C THR A 200 26.61 14.24 2.58
N THR A 201 27.08 13.29 1.77
CA THR A 201 28.05 13.56 0.71
C THR A 201 27.48 14.49 -0.36
N VAL A 202 26.23 14.23 -0.81
CA VAL A 202 25.52 15.09 -1.78
C VAL A 202 25.39 16.52 -1.25
N LEU A 203 24.95 16.70 -0.01
CA LEU A 203 24.76 18.03 0.58
C LEU A 203 26.08 18.76 0.80
N SER A 204 27.14 18.06 1.21
CA SER A 204 28.48 18.64 1.34
C SER A 204 28.99 19.13 -0.02
N ALA A 205 28.80 18.37 -1.09
CA ALA A 205 29.17 18.76 -2.44
C ALA A 205 28.33 19.96 -2.94
N ALA A 206 27.02 19.96 -2.66
CA ALA A 206 26.14 21.08 -3.01
C ALA A 206 26.52 22.37 -2.30
N CYS A 207 26.78 22.32 -1.00
CA CYS A 207 27.23 23.43 -0.20
C CYS A 207 28.59 23.97 -0.73
N ALA A 208 29.55 23.08 -0.99
CA ALA A 208 30.86 23.46 -1.54
C ALA A 208 30.77 24.14 -2.93
N ALA A 209 29.78 23.68 -3.76
CA ALA A 209 29.52 24.27 -5.07
C ALA A 209 28.61 25.52 -5.01
N GLY A 210 28.07 25.88 -3.84
CA GLY A 210 27.09 26.96 -3.69
C GLY A 210 25.79 26.70 -4.46
N ARG A 211 25.36 25.43 -4.58
CA ARG A 211 24.21 25.01 -5.37
C ARG A 211 23.06 24.57 -4.50
N THR A 212 21.84 24.87 -4.93
CA THR A 212 20.59 24.45 -4.31
C THR A 212 19.95 23.29 -5.06
N ILE A 213 19.27 22.41 -4.31
CA ILE A 213 18.69 21.15 -4.80
C ILE A 213 17.19 21.14 -4.58
N GLY A 214 16.44 20.67 -5.60
CA GLY A 214 15.01 20.38 -5.52
C GLY A 214 14.68 18.96 -5.97
N THR A 215 13.53 18.42 -5.56
CA THR A 215 13.06 17.09 -5.96
C THR A 215 11.67 17.10 -6.58
N ALA A 216 11.42 16.18 -7.54
CA ALA A 216 10.10 15.88 -8.08
C ALA A 216 9.85 14.37 -8.03
N GLU A 217 8.92 13.94 -7.18
CA GLU A 217 8.79 12.54 -6.81
C GLU A 217 7.42 11.96 -7.16
N SER A 218 7.42 10.81 -7.84
CA SER A 218 6.24 10.02 -8.07
C SER A 218 6.25 8.76 -7.21
N LEU A 219 6.91 7.68 -7.65
CA LEU A 219 6.92 6.40 -6.93
C LEU A 219 7.61 6.48 -5.56
N THR A 220 8.57 7.36 -5.38
CA THR A 220 9.30 7.54 -4.10
C THR A 220 8.46 8.25 -3.05
N GLY A 221 7.50 9.10 -3.47
CA GLY A 221 6.51 9.70 -2.58
C GLY A 221 7.10 10.60 -1.49
N GLY A 222 8.17 11.33 -1.79
CA GLY A 222 8.84 12.23 -0.86
C GLY A 222 10.08 11.63 -0.17
N LEU A 223 10.45 10.37 -0.46
CA LEU A 223 11.59 9.72 0.19
C LEU A 223 12.94 10.36 -0.18
N ILE A 224 13.12 10.86 -1.41
CA ILE A 224 14.37 11.54 -1.81
C ILE A 224 14.53 12.81 -0.99
N ALA A 225 13.49 13.64 -0.95
CA ALA A 225 13.48 14.86 -0.14
C ALA A 225 13.67 14.56 1.35
N ALA A 226 12.97 13.56 1.89
CA ALA A 226 13.08 13.13 3.29
C ALA A 226 14.50 12.69 3.64
N THR A 227 15.16 11.91 2.77
CA THR A 227 16.53 11.44 2.99
C THR A 227 17.52 12.61 3.02
N LEU A 228 17.36 13.59 2.13
CA LEU A 228 18.18 14.79 2.15
C LEU A 228 17.96 15.64 3.41
N VAL A 229 16.68 15.82 3.81
CA VAL A 229 16.31 16.64 4.97
C VAL A 229 16.69 15.98 6.31
N ASN A 230 16.87 14.65 6.35
CA ASN A 230 17.39 13.96 7.55
C ASN A 230 18.80 14.44 7.97
N VAL A 231 19.56 15.01 7.05
CA VAL A 231 20.92 15.49 7.34
C VAL A 231 20.86 16.89 7.98
N PRO A 232 21.44 17.11 9.17
CA PRO A 232 21.49 18.42 9.79
C PRO A 232 22.19 19.44 8.87
N GLY A 233 21.64 20.65 8.75
CA GLY A 233 22.15 21.69 7.87
C GLY A 233 21.65 21.62 6.43
N SER A 234 20.81 20.66 6.08
CA SER A 234 20.24 20.49 4.73
C SER A 234 19.52 21.75 4.19
N SER A 235 19.00 22.60 5.08
CA SER A 235 18.31 23.85 4.70
C SER A 235 19.18 24.86 3.97
N GLU A 236 20.50 24.71 4.00
CA GLU A 236 21.44 25.57 3.24
C GLU A 236 21.44 25.22 1.75
N SER A 237 21.13 23.98 1.40
CA SER A 237 21.19 23.50 0.00
C SER A 237 19.87 22.92 -0.52
N VAL A 238 18.95 22.45 0.33
CA VAL A 238 17.67 21.88 -0.10
C VAL A 238 16.59 22.95 -0.12
N THR A 239 16.07 23.26 -1.30
CA THR A 239 14.99 24.23 -1.47
C THR A 239 13.61 23.63 -1.19
N GLY A 240 13.41 22.32 -1.51
CA GLY A 240 12.15 21.63 -1.30
C GLY A 240 11.93 20.45 -2.25
N GLY A 241 10.72 19.89 -2.20
CA GLY A 241 10.32 18.77 -3.05
C GLY A 241 8.85 18.80 -3.41
N VAL A 242 8.51 18.31 -4.60
CA VAL A 242 7.14 18.16 -5.09
C VAL A 242 6.82 16.69 -5.24
N VAL A 243 5.82 16.20 -4.49
CA VAL A 243 5.26 14.86 -4.68
C VAL A 243 4.17 14.92 -5.75
N SER A 244 4.48 14.47 -6.96
CA SER A 244 3.62 14.51 -8.14
C SER A 244 3.15 13.09 -8.51
N TYR A 245 2.23 12.53 -7.70
CA TYR A 245 1.85 11.13 -7.81
C TYR A 245 0.93 10.83 -9.00
N THR A 246 0.04 11.76 -9.35
CA THR A 246 -0.89 11.65 -10.48
C THR A 246 -0.42 12.48 -11.68
N GLU A 247 -0.93 12.16 -12.86
CA GLU A 247 -0.66 12.92 -14.09
C GLU A 247 -1.14 14.37 -13.99
N ASP A 248 -2.28 14.60 -13.35
CA ASP A 248 -2.79 15.96 -13.14
C ASP A 248 -1.87 16.80 -12.27
N VAL A 249 -1.24 16.22 -11.26
CA VAL A 249 -0.25 16.92 -10.43
C VAL A 249 1.05 17.13 -11.19
N LYS A 250 1.51 16.17 -12.00
CA LYS A 250 2.66 16.34 -12.89
C LYS A 250 2.44 17.50 -13.85
N HIS A 251 1.24 17.57 -14.44
CA HIS A 251 0.88 18.67 -15.34
C HIS A 251 0.70 20.00 -14.59
N GLY A 252 -0.15 20.01 -13.55
CA GLY A 252 -0.60 21.24 -12.90
C GLY A 252 0.47 21.94 -12.08
N ILE A 253 1.36 21.19 -11.42
CA ILE A 253 2.42 21.78 -10.57
C ILE A 253 3.74 21.84 -11.31
N LEU A 254 4.18 20.75 -11.93
CA LEU A 254 5.49 20.69 -12.58
C LEU A 254 5.45 21.18 -14.03
N GLY A 255 4.26 21.35 -14.62
CA GLY A 255 4.10 21.80 -15.99
C GLY A 255 4.48 20.75 -17.04
N VAL A 256 4.44 19.47 -16.70
CA VAL A 256 4.62 18.38 -17.68
C VAL A 256 3.53 18.48 -18.74
N GLY A 257 3.92 18.48 -20.02
CA GLY A 257 3.00 18.62 -21.14
C GLY A 257 1.95 17.51 -21.17
N ARG A 258 0.67 17.83 -21.41
CA ARG A 258 -0.38 16.81 -21.56
C ARG A 258 -0.10 15.89 -22.77
N GLU A 259 0.50 16.41 -23.82
CA GLU A 259 0.92 15.63 -24.98
C GLU A 259 2.02 14.62 -24.60
N THR A 260 2.99 15.02 -23.80
CA THR A 260 4.05 14.15 -23.28
C THR A 260 3.44 13.00 -22.46
N LEU A 261 2.52 13.31 -21.54
CA LEU A 261 1.83 12.31 -20.74
C LEU A 261 0.98 11.36 -21.58
N ALA A 262 0.30 11.86 -22.62
CA ALA A 262 -0.56 11.05 -23.49
C ALA A 262 0.23 10.15 -24.45
N HIS A 263 1.38 10.59 -24.99
CA HIS A 263 2.14 9.84 -25.98
C HIS A 263 3.25 8.98 -25.36
N CYS A 264 3.99 9.49 -24.38
CA CYS A 264 5.11 8.80 -23.76
C CYS A 264 4.71 8.08 -22.46
N GLY A 265 3.58 8.50 -21.86
CA GLY A 265 3.07 8.01 -20.59
C GLY A 265 3.77 8.64 -19.37
N PRO A 266 3.23 8.39 -18.17
CA PRO A 266 3.78 8.94 -16.92
C PRO A 266 5.12 8.32 -16.52
N VAL A 267 5.50 7.18 -17.10
CA VAL A 267 6.78 6.49 -16.86
C VAL A 267 7.57 6.46 -18.16
N SER A 268 8.32 7.52 -18.41
CA SER A 268 9.15 7.69 -19.61
C SER A 268 10.29 8.66 -19.35
N GLU A 269 11.26 8.68 -20.27
CA GLU A 269 12.39 9.61 -20.27
C GLU A 269 11.90 11.06 -20.32
N GLU A 270 10.99 11.34 -21.25
CA GLU A 270 10.45 12.66 -21.50
C GLU A 270 9.71 13.20 -20.27
N THR A 271 8.93 12.34 -19.62
CA THR A 271 8.21 12.70 -18.39
C THR A 271 9.17 12.95 -17.22
N ALA A 272 10.22 12.14 -17.07
CA ALA A 272 11.21 12.33 -16.03
C ALA A 272 11.99 13.65 -16.24
N CYS A 273 12.42 13.94 -17.47
CA CYS A 273 13.07 15.19 -17.82
C CYS A 273 12.16 16.39 -17.54
N ALA A 274 10.91 16.35 -18.01
CA ALA A 274 9.96 17.46 -17.81
C ALA A 274 9.62 17.66 -16.31
N MET A 275 9.57 16.58 -15.51
CA MET A 275 9.40 16.68 -14.06
C MET A 275 10.59 17.36 -13.40
N ALA A 276 11.83 17.02 -13.77
CA ALA A 276 13.04 17.65 -13.22
C ALA A 276 13.13 19.15 -13.58
N GLU A 277 12.89 19.51 -14.83
CA GLU A 277 12.81 20.91 -15.27
C GLU A 277 11.72 21.68 -14.55
N GLY A 278 10.54 21.05 -14.42
CA GLY A 278 9.42 21.63 -13.69
C GLY A 278 9.76 21.92 -12.24
N ALA A 279 10.38 20.96 -11.55
CA ALA A 279 10.82 21.15 -10.17
C ALA A 279 11.86 22.26 -10.05
N ARG A 280 12.89 22.27 -10.91
CA ARG A 280 13.91 23.32 -10.92
C ARG A 280 13.30 24.70 -11.04
N ARG A 281 12.35 24.85 -11.95
CA ARG A 281 11.65 26.13 -12.20
C ARG A 281 10.74 26.52 -11.03
N GLN A 282 9.94 25.59 -10.51
CA GLN A 282 8.95 25.89 -9.46
C GLN A 282 9.59 26.15 -8.10
N LEU A 283 10.68 25.45 -7.79
CA LEU A 283 11.38 25.59 -6.52
C LEU A 283 12.48 26.64 -6.57
N GLY A 284 12.82 27.17 -7.78
CA GLY A 284 13.88 28.16 -7.95
C GLY A 284 15.26 27.63 -7.57
N CYS A 285 15.50 26.32 -7.71
CA CYS A 285 16.76 25.69 -7.35
C CYS A 285 17.72 25.60 -8.56
N ASP A 286 19.00 25.37 -8.29
CA ASP A 286 20.04 25.26 -9.32
C ASP A 286 19.97 23.89 -10.00
N ILE A 287 19.70 22.83 -9.23
CA ILE A 287 19.65 21.44 -9.69
C ILE A 287 18.37 20.80 -9.17
N ALA A 288 17.67 20.09 -10.03
CA ALA A 288 16.53 19.26 -9.60
C ALA A 288 16.71 17.81 -10.06
N VAL A 289 16.30 16.88 -9.21
CA VAL A 289 16.17 15.46 -9.56
C VAL A 289 14.72 15.03 -9.55
N SER A 290 14.33 14.19 -10.49
CA SER A 290 12.99 13.62 -10.55
C SER A 290 13.02 12.09 -10.52
N ALA A 291 11.92 11.46 -10.08
CA ALA A 291 11.75 10.03 -10.12
C ALA A 291 10.32 9.66 -10.49
N THR A 292 10.16 8.91 -11.59
CA THR A 292 8.88 8.31 -12.00
C THR A 292 9.10 6.85 -12.39
N GLY A 293 8.16 5.95 -12.05
CA GLY A 293 8.37 4.53 -12.31
C GLY A 293 7.30 3.62 -11.71
N ILE A 294 7.46 2.34 -11.95
CA ILE A 294 6.58 1.25 -11.55
C ILE A 294 7.21 0.50 -10.38
N ALA A 295 6.81 0.85 -9.16
CA ALA A 295 7.36 0.21 -7.96
C ALA A 295 6.74 -1.18 -7.66
N GLY A 296 5.66 -1.57 -8.32
CA GLY A 296 4.97 -2.83 -8.11
C GLY A 296 4.02 -2.84 -6.89
N PRO A 297 3.40 -4.00 -6.55
CA PRO A 297 3.51 -5.30 -7.25
C PRO A 297 2.77 -5.37 -8.59
N GLY A 298 1.90 -4.41 -8.90
CA GLY A 298 1.18 -4.29 -10.17
C GLY A 298 1.64 -3.07 -10.97
N GLY A 299 0.97 -2.83 -12.13
CA GLY A 299 1.23 -1.66 -12.97
C GLY A 299 2.27 -1.88 -14.07
N ALA A 300 2.74 -3.12 -14.28
CA ALA A 300 3.57 -3.43 -15.44
C ALA A 300 2.82 -3.13 -16.75
N GLU A 301 3.54 -2.56 -17.71
CA GLU A 301 3.06 -2.23 -19.04
C GLU A 301 3.94 -2.95 -20.09
N PRO A 302 3.47 -3.15 -21.33
CA PRO A 302 4.30 -3.70 -22.40
C PRO A 302 5.62 -2.92 -22.52
N GLY A 303 6.75 -3.61 -22.37
CA GLY A 303 8.08 -3.01 -22.40
C GLY A 303 8.52 -2.26 -21.12
N LYS A 304 7.65 -2.20 -20.09
CA LYS A 304 7.95 -1.56 -18.80
C LYS A 304 7.56 -2.49 -17.66
N PRO A 305 8.39 -3.49 -17.31
CA PRO A 305 8.12 -4.40 -16.19
C PRO A 305 8.12 -3.66 -14.84
N VAL A 306 7.62 -4.32 -13.79
CA VAL A 306 7.77 -3.83 -12.41
C VAL A 306 9.25 -3.61 -12.10
N GLY A 307 9.56 -2.50 -11.46
CA GLY A 307 10.94 -2.06 -11.20
C GLY A 307 11.51 -1.12 -12.26
N THR A 308 10.78 -0.87 -13.36
CA THR A 308 11.19 0.17 -14.34
C THR A 308 11.03 1.55 -13.73
N VAL A 309 12.13 2.29 -13.64
CA VAL A 309 12.20 3.63 -13.06
C VAL A 309 13.02 4.54 -13.97
N TRP A 310 12.47 5.72 -14.26
CA TRP A 310 13.18 6.82 -14.87
C TRP A 310 13.55 7.85 -13.82
N ILE A 311 14.82 8.19 -13.77
CA ILE A 311 15.36 9.24 -12.89
C ILE A 311 15.84 10.37 -13.79
N GLY A 312 15.16 11.53 -13.73
CA GLY A 312 15.52 12.73 -14.45
C GLY A 312 16.37 13.67 -13.60
N ARG A 313 17.18 14.46 -14.25
CA ARG A 313 17.97 15.54 -13.65
C ARG A 313 17.94 16.76 -14.56
N ALA A 314 17.79 17.93 -13.97
CA ALA A 314 17.87 19.20 -14.68
C ALA A 314 18.74 20.18 -13.91
N ASP A 315 19.68 20.82 -14.59
CA ASP A 315 20.44 21.96 -14.13
C ASP A 315 20.32 23.11 -15.14
N THR A 316 21.17 24.15 -15.01
CA THR A 316 21.16 25.29 -15.94
C THR A 316 21.69 24.95 -17.33
N ALA A 317 22.47 23.90 -17.47
CA ALA A 317 23.17 23.53 -18.71
C ALA A 317 22.50 22.33 -19.42
N LEU A 318 22.01 21.36 -18.66
CA LEU A 318 21.57 20.08 -19.22
C LEU A 318 20.35 19.52 -18.47
N THR A 319 19.40 18.97 -19.23
CA THR A 319 18.35 18.07 -18.73
C THR A 319 18.55 16.70 -19.35
N CYS A 320 18.58 15.67 -18.53
CA CYS A 320 18.72 14.28 -18.98
C CYS A 320 18.05 13.32 -18.00
N ALA A 321 17.84 12.08 -18.43
CA ALA A 321 17.29 11.04 -17.57
C ALA A 321 18.00 9.68 -17.80
N ARG A 322 17.85 8.79 -16.81
CA ARG A 322 18.36 7.42 -16.83
C ARG A 322 17.23 6.46 -16.57
N CYS A 323 17.16 5.38 -17.34
CA CYS A 323 16.31 4.24 -17.07
C CYS A 323 17.04 3.26 -16.17
N CYS A 324 16.37 2.85 -15.09
CA CYS A 324 16.84 1.81 -14.18
C CYS A 324 15.80 0.70 -14.10
N HIS A 325 16.25 -0.53 -13.89
CA HIS A 325 15.41 -1.67 -13.63
C HIS A 325 15.80 -2.26 -12.28
N PHE A 326 15.01 -1.97 -11.26
CA PHE A 326 15.30 -2.41 -9.90
C PHE A 326 14.52 -3.67 -9.56
N PRO A 327 15.20 -4.74 -9.11
CA PRO A 327 14.55 -5.93 -8.57
C PRO A 327 13.99 -5.67 -7.18
N GLY A 328 13.17 -6.60 -6.68
CA GLY A 328 12.74 -6.62 -5.29
C GLY A 328 11.30 -6.16 -5.05
N THR A 329 10.99 -5.95 -3.78
CA THR A 329 9.68 -5.49 -3.32
C THR A 329 9.45 -4.02 -3.67
N ARG A 330 8.19 -3.57 -3.60
CA ARG A 330 7.84 -2.14 -3.77
C ARG A 330 8.68 -1.20 -2.90
N GLU A 331 8.96 -1.59 -1.66
CA GLU A 331 9.78 -0.79 -0.75
C GLU A 331 11.23 -0.72 -1.23
N GLN A 332 11.78 -1.87 -1.60
CA GLN A 332 13.15 -1.96 -2.10
C GLN A 332 13.35 -1.18 -3.40
N VAL A 333 12.42 -1.27 -4.36
CA VAL A 333 12.44 -0.47 -5.60
C VAL A 333 12.46 1.03 -5.27
N ARG A 334 11.66 1.48 -4.31
CA ARG A 334 11.63 2.90 -3.90
C ARG A 334 12.94 3.33 -3.25
N LEU A 335 13.54 2.52 -2.37
CA LEU A 335 14.82 2.82 -1.71
C LEU A 335 15.98 2.80 -2.71
N LEU A 336 16.02 1.83 -3.64
CA LEU A 336 16.99 1.81 -4.74
C LEU A 336 16.85 3.05 -5.64
N THR A 337 15.63 3.53 -5.84
CA THR A 337 15.39 4.78 -6.58
C THR A 337 15.95 5.99 -5.84
N VAL A 338 15.79 6.05 -4.50
CA VAL A 338 16.39 7.11 -3.67
C VAL A 338 17.90 7.11 -3.83
N ARG A 339 18.54 5.96 -3.67
CA ARG A 339 19.98 5.80 -3.85
C ARG A 339 20.43 6.31 -5.21
N ALA A 340 19.84 5.81 -6.28
CA ALA A 340 20.24 6.18 -7.65
C ALA A 340 20.00 7.68 -7.96
N ALA A 341 18.96 8.28 -7.37
CA ALA A 341 18.72 9.71 -7.49
C ALA A 341 19.80 10.55 -6.77
N LEU A 342 20.24 10.12 -5.59
CA LEU A 342 21.32 10.77 -4.85
C LEU A 342 22.66 10.62 -5.57
N GLU A 343 22.96 9.43 -6.12
CA GLU A 343 24.16 9.20 -6.95
C GLU A 343 24.15 10.10 -8.19
N PHE A 344 22.99 10.27 -8.84
CA PHE A 344 22.86 11.12 -10.03
C PHE A 344 22.99 12.61 -9.72
N LEU A 345 22.61 13.06 -8.53
CA LEU A 345 22.91 14.41 -8.04
C LEU A 345 24.40 14.60 -7.78
N LEU A 346 25.05 13.62 -7.14
CA LEU A 346 26.46 13.71 -6.79
C LEU A 346 27.36 13.86 -8.03
N GLU A 347 27.09 13.10 -9.09
CA GLU A 347 27.84 13.15 -10.35
C GLU A 347 27.91 14.57 -10.95
N VAL A 348 26.82 15.34 -10.90
CA VAL A 348 26.84 16.69 -11.46
C VAL A 348 27.52 17.68 -10.53
N LEU A 349 27.38 17.47 -9.22
CA LEU A 349 28.02 18.33 -8.22
C LEU A 349 29.54 18.18 -8.24
N GLU A 350 30.05 16.97 -8.40
CA GLU A 350 31.49 16.70 -8.54
C GLU A 350 32.06 17.19 -9.88
N GLY A 351 31.30 17.06 -10.99
CA GLY A 351 31.69 17.62 -12.29
C GLY A 351 31.82 19.14 -12.27
N ALA A 352 30.86 19.82 -11.63
CA ALA A 352 30.90 21.27 -11.48
C ALA A 352 32.09 21.76 -10.61
N ALA A 353 32.43 20.98 -9.58
CA ALA A 353 33.59 21.28 -8.74
C ALA A 353 34.94 21.16 -9.52
N ALA A 354 35.04 20.16 -10.39
CA ALA A 354 36.24 19.93 -11.21
C ALA A 354 36.44 21.05 -12.25
N ASP A 355 35.37 21.57 -12.85
CA ASP A 355 35.44 22.69 -13.80
C ASP A 355 35.78 24.01 -13.13
N SER A 356 35.27 24.27 -11.93
CA SER A 356 35.62 25.48 -11.15
C SER A 356 37.08 25.55 -10.70
N LEU A 357 37.75 24.40 -10.60
CA LEU A 357 39.19 24.29 -10.28
C LEU A 357 40.08 24.46 -11.52
N ARG A 358 39.55 24.30 -12.75
CA ARG A 358 40.28 24.51 -14.01
C ARG A 358 40.29 25.98 -14.45
N ASP A 359 39.29 26.75 -13.98
CA ASP A 359 39.14 28.17 -14.32
C ASP A 359 39.83 29.13 -13.32
N ARG A 360 40.55 28.60 -12.34
CA ARG A 360 41.41 29.33 -11.38
C ARG A 360 42.87 29.06 -11.64
#